data_448fbb8b94a5da504947dbf2bffe332f
#
_entry.id   448fbb8b94a5da504947dbf2bffe332f
#
_cell.length_a   1.000
_cell.length_b   1.000
_cell.length_c   1.000
_cell.angle_alpha   90.00
_cell.angle_beta   90.00
_cell.angle_gamma   90.00
#
_symmetry.space_group_name_H-M   'P 1'
#
loop_
_entity.id
_entity.type
_entity.pdbx_description
1 polymer ?
#
loop_
_entity_poly.entity_id
_entity_poly.type
_entity_poly.pdbx_seq_one_letter_code
_entity_poly.pdbx_strand_id
1 'polypeptide(L)'
;KNTRILLWASATGVAATVVIILVLRAMMISSQPEIIKVFQANHVAQEVTLQVNDEKEIKPLKEVVESLSSSSTAQLSSKEIDYSRALLQTETKEVGKQKVQIHRLSIPRGETFKVVLSDGTEVFLNSDSRLAYPTVFKGKERVVSLEGEAYFKVAKDAAHPFIVKSGNLQIWGTERNVY
;
A
#
# COMPACT_ATOMS: atom_id res chain seq x y z
N LYS A 1 56.63 -11.13 -64.28
CA LYS A 1 56.28 -12.03 -63.08
C LYS A 1 55.93 -11.29 -61.80
N ASN A 2 56.33 -9.97 -61.71
CA ASN A 2 56.16 -9.24 -60.43
C ASN A 2 54.82 -8.50 -60.29
N THR A 3 54.04 -8.28 -61.33
CA THR A 3 52.76 -7.55 -61.31
C THR A 3 51.63 -8.37 -60.64
N ARG A 4 51.69 -9.70 -60.70
CA ARG A 4 50.69 -10.56 -60.07
C ARG A 4 50.84 -10.59 -58.53
N ILE A 5 52.07 -10.46 -58.04
CA ILE A 5 52.34 -10.43 -56.59
C ILE A 5 51.83 -9.10 -55.97
N LEU A 6 52.00 -7.97 -56.69
CA LEU A 6 51.47 -6.68 -56.23
C LEU A 6 49.96 -6.64 -56.14
N LEU A 7 49.24 -7.29 -57.07
CA LEU A 7 47.77 -7.33 -57.07
C LEU A 7 47.24 -8.18 -55.91
N TRP A 8 47.95 -9.23 -55.52
CA TRP A 8 47.57 -10.07 -54.37
C TRP A 8 47.85 -9.36 -53.02
N ALA A 9 48.92 -8.61 -52.92
CA ALA A 9 49.25 -7.81 -51.74
C ALA A 9 48.25 -6.68 -51.47
N SER A 10 47.70 -6.05 -52.53
CA SER A 10 46.66 -5.02 -52.37
C SER A 10 45.31 -5.60 -51.98
N ALA A 11 44.94 -6.79 -52.47
CA ALA A 11 43.69 -7.45 -52.13
C ALA A 11 43.64 -7.91 -50.66
N THR A 12 44.76 -8.42 -50.13
CA THR A 12 44.87 -8.80 -48.72
C THR A 12 44.81 -7.60 -47.77
N GLY A 13 45.38 -6.46 -48.14
CA GLY A 13 45.33 -5.23 -47.36
C GLY A 13 43.90 -4.69 -47.22
N VAL A 14 43.14 -4.68 -48.31
CA VAL A 14 41.73 -4.21 -48.28
C VAL A 14 40.86 -5.14 -47.42
N ALA A 15 41.05 -6.45 -47.54
CA ALA A 15 40.29 -7.43 -46.73
C ALA A 15 40.57 -7.27 -45.23
N ALA A 16 41.84 -7.04 -44.86
CA ALA A 16 42.22 -6.83 -43.45
C ALA A 16 41.62 -5.55 -42.87
N THR A 17 41.57 -4.46 -43.62
CA THR A 17 40.97 -3.20 -43.17
C THR A 17 39.46 -3.32 -42.99
N VAL A 18 38.76 -4.01 -43.88
CA VAL A 18 37.32 -4.26 -43.74
C VAL A 18 37.00 -5.08 -42.50
N VAL A 19 37.80 -6.13 -42.21
CA VAL A 19 37.63 -6.95 -40.99
C VAL A 19 37.88 -6.12 -39.74
N ILE A 20 38.92 -5.28 -39.71
CA ILE A 20 39.19 -4.39 -38.57
C ILE A 20 38.03 -3.40 -38.35
N ILE A 21 37.50 -2.81 -39.39
CA ILE A 21 36.35 -1.89 -39.28
C ILE A 21 35.10 -2.60 -38.79
N LEU A 22 34.85 -3.85 -39.22
CA LEU A 22 33.73 -4.66 -38.71
C LEU A 22 33.89 -5.03 -37.24
N VAL A 23 35.11 -5.40 -36.83
CA VAL A 23 35.40 -5.69 -35.41
C VAL A 23 35.26 -4.44 -34.55
N LEU A 24 35.77 -3.29 -35.01
CA LEU A 24 35.61 -2.04 -34.28
C LEU A 24 34.13 -1.60 -34.22
N ARG A 25 33.36 -1.78 -35.28
CA ARG A 25 31.90 -1.56 -35.24
C ARG A 25 31.20 -2.52 -34.29
N ALA A 26 31.56 -3.79 -34.28
CA ALA A 26 30.98 -4.77 -33.36
C ALA A 26 31.32 -4.40 -31.89
N MET A 27 32.55 -3.96 -31.59
CA MET A 27 32.91 -3.47 -30.27
C MET A 27 32.17 -2.17 -29.88
N MET A 28 31.97 -1.24 -30.79
CA MET A 28 31.19 -0.03 -30.52
C MET A 28 29.70 -0.31 -30.31
N ILE A 29 29.12 -1.30 -30.99
CA ILE A 29 27.74 -1.72 -30.81
C ILE A 29 27.57 -2.47 -29.47
N SER A 30 28.62 -3.19 -29.03
CA SER A 30 28.59 -3.89 -27.72
C SER A 30 28.72 -2.97 -26.51
N SER A 31 29.09 -1.71 -26.68
CA SER A 31 29.14 -0.69 -25.61
C SER A 31 27.90 0.21 -25.60
N GLN A 32 26.74 -0.32 -25.90
CA GLN A 32 25.50 0.36 -25.54
C GLN A 32 25.48 0.52 -24.02
N PRO A 33 25.37 1.74 -23.48
CA PRO A 33 25.15 1.90 -22.07
C PRO A 33 23.89 1.09 -21.74
N GLU A 34 24.00 0.19 -20.77
CA GLU A 34 22.86 -0.53 -20.22
C GLU A 34 21.86 0.56 -19.81
N ILE A 35 20.84 0.74 -20.63
CA ILE A 35 19.75 1.67 -20.35
C ILE A 35 19.28 1.22 -18.98
N ILE A 36 19.51 2.06 -17.98
CA ILE A 36 18.97 1.89 -16.62
C ILE A 36 17.55 1.43 -16.87
N LYS A 37 17.26 0.15 -16.55
CA LYS A 37 15.90 -0.37 -16.57
C LYS A 37 15.15 0.58 -15.67
N VAL A 38 14.44 1.53 -16.24
CA VAL A 38 13.52 2.39 -15.50
C VAL A 38 12.68 1.40 -14.73
N PHE A 39 12.85 1.42 -13.42
CA PHE A 39 12.10 0.59 -12.50
C PHE A 39 10.64 0.97 -12.79
N GLN A 40 9.99 0.20 -13.64
CA GLN A 40 8.54 0.27 -13.73
C GLN A 40 8.08 -0.21 -12.38
N ALA A 41 7.81 0.75 -11.50
CA ALA A 41 7.06 0.47 -10.30
C ALA A 41 5.81 -0.26 -10.79
N ASN A 42 5.74 -1.56 -10.56
CA ASN A 42 4.50 -2.28 -10.75
C ASN A 42 3.45 -1.40 -10.11
N HIS A 43 2.38 -1.11 -10.81
CA HIS A 43 1.23 -0.39 -10.29
C HIS A 43 0.70 -1.16 -9.07
N VAL A 44 1.37 -0.98 -7.95
CA VAL A 44 0.84 -1.33 -6.64
C VAL A 44 -0.38 -0.45 -6.50
N ALA A 45 -1.49 -1.04 -6.14
CA ALA A 45 -2.80 -0.41 -6.06
C ALA A 45 -2.71 1.08 -5.76
N GLN A 46 -3.05 1.92 -6.73
CA GLN A 46 -3.00 3.38 -6.61
C GLN A 46 -4.16 3.92 -5.78
N GLU A 47 -5.03 3.04 -5.30
CA GLU A 47 -6.23 3.40 -4.55
C GLU A 47 -6.21 2.78 -3.17
N VAL A 48 -6.83 3.48 -2.22
CA VAL A 48 -7.08 2.97 -0.88
C VAL A 48 -7.97 1.74 -0.97
N THR A 49 -7.56 0.65 -0.36
CA THR A 49 -8.28 -0.62 -0.38
C THR A 49 -8.76 -1.02 1.00
N LEU A 50 -9.93 -1.65 1.06
CA LEU A 50 -10.51 -2.20 2.28
C LEU A 50 -10.78 -3.69 2.10
N GLN A 51 -10.31 -4.48 3.07
CA GLN A 51 -10.61 -5.89 3.20
C GLN A 51 -11.50 -6.10 4.42
N VAL A 52 -12.59 -6.82 4.25
CA VAL A 52 -13.56 -7.13 5.32
C VAL A 52 -13.33 -8.56 5.80
N ASN A 53 -13.06 -8.74 7.09
CA ASN A 53 -12.67 -10.02 7.70
C ASN A 53 -11.42 -10.63 7.03
N ASP A 54 -11.35 -11.95 6.94
CA ASP A 54 -10.29 -12.68 6.23
C ASP A 54 -10.70 -13.07 4.80
N GLU A 55 -11.60 -12.29 4.18
CA GLU A 55 -11.95 -12.52 2.79
C GLU A 55 -10.69 -12.37 1.91
N LYS A 56 -10.51 -13.31 0.97
CA LYS A 56 -9.32 -13.28 0.09
C LYS A 56 -9.37 -12.12 -0.90
N GLU A 57 -10.51 -11.47 -1.05
CA GLU A 57 -10.74 -10.41 -2.02
C GLU A 57 -10.46 -9.04 -1.40
N ILE A 58 -9.46 -8.36 -1.93
CA ILE A 58 -9.14 -6.97 -1.58
C ILE A 58 -9.88 -6.08 -2.57
N LYS A 59 -10.78 -5.24 -2.08
CA LYS A 59 -11.61 -4.35 -2.92
C LYS A 59 -11.20 -2.89 -2.76
N PRO A 60 -11.36 -2.08 -3.81
CA PRO A 60 -11.26 -0.63 -3.68
C PRO A 60 -12.25 -0.13 -2.61
N LEU A 61 -11.78 0.80 -1.78
CA LEU A 61 -12.59 1.32 -0.67
C LEU A 61 -13.97 1.81 -1.12
N LYS A 62 -14.05 2.47 -2.28
CA LYS A 62 -15.31 2.99 -2.84
C LYS A 62 -16.36 1.91 -3.01
N GLU A 63 -16.00 0.76 -3.57
CA GLU A 63 -16.91 -0.35 -3.82
C GLU A 63 -17.45 -0.97 -2.53
N VAL A 64 -16.56 -1.14 -1.53
CA VAL A 64 -16.95 -1.73 -0.24
C VAL A 64 -17.85 -0.78 0.54
N VAL A 65 -17.56 0.51 0.52
CA VAL A 65 -18.35 1.50 1.26
C VAL A 65 -19.74 1.70 0.66
N GLU A 66 -19.90 1.59 -0.65
CA GLU A 66 -21.22 1.60 -1.27
C GLU A 66 -22.11 0.48 -0.70
N SER A 67 -21.55 -0.70 -0.49
CA SER A 67 -22.23 -1.82 0.17
C SER A 67 -22.42 -1.61 1.68
N LEU A 68 -21.47 -0.99 2.37
CA LEU A 68 -21.56 -0.68 3.81
C LEU A 68 -22.50 0.50 4.09
N SER A 69 -22.59 1.48 3.21
CA SER A 69 -23.50 2.62 3.33
C SER A 69 -24.96 2.20 3.31
N SER A 70 -25.29 1.16 2.54
CA SER A 70 -26.64 0.55 2.55
C SER A 70 -27.00 -0.06 3.91
N SER A 71 -25.99 -0.47 4.71
CA SER A 71 -26.16 -0.99 6.07
C SER A 71 -25.91 0.05 7.17
N SER A 72 -25.71 1.32 6.80
CA SER A 72 -25.48 2.47 7.71
C SER A 72 -24.33 2.30 8.70
N THR A 73 -23.37 1.42 8.43
CA THR A 73 -22.26 1.10 9.36
C THR A 73 -21.12 2.11 9.26
N ALA A 74 -20.92 2.72 8.09
CA ALA A 74 -19.84 3.69 7.87
C ALA A 74 -20.26 4.79 6.89
N GLN A 75 -19.69 5.99 7.04
CA GLN A 75 -19.82 7.07 6.08
C GLN A 75 -18.48 7.34 5.41
N LEU A 76 -18.46 7.39 4.09
CA LEU A 76 -17.28 7.70 3.29
C LEU A 76 -17.29 9.14 2.81
N SER A 77 -16.16 9.82 3.01
CA SER A 77 -15.78 11.05 2.32
C SER A 77 -14.56 10.75 1.43
N SER A 78 -14.11 11.69 0.61
CA SER A 78 -13.02 11.48 -0.36
C SER A 78 -11.71 10.97 0.26
N LYS A 79 -11.41 11.32 1.52
CA LYS A 79 -10.19 10.90 2.26
C LYS A 79 -10.47 10.49 3.71
N GLU A 80 -11.71 10.16 4.03
CA GLU A 80 -12.11 9.81 5.40
C GLU A 80 -13.22 8.75 5.39
N ILE A 81 -13.14 7.78 6.30
CA ILE A 81 -14.21 6.85 6.62
C ILE A 81 -14.57 6.98 8.10
N ASP A 82 -15.86 7.12 8.40
CA ASP A 82 -16.37 7.36 9.75
C ASP A 82 -17.28 6.21 10.21
N TYR A 83 -16.88 5.54 11.31
CA TYR A 83 -17.62 4.47 11.97
C TYR A 83 -18.30 4.92 13.28
N SER A 84 -18.24 6.21 13.64
CA SER A 84 -18.79 6.69 14.92
C SER A 84 -20.29 6.39 15.09
N ARG A 85 -21.02 6.30 13.98
CA ARG A 85 -22.44 5.96 13.95
C ARG A 85 -22.74 4.47 14.08
N ALA A 86 -21.74 3.60 13.94
CA ALA A 86 -21.93 2.15 14.05
C ALA A 86 -22.45 1.76 15.45
N LEU A 87 -22.07 2.47 16.49
CA LEU A 87 -22.56 2.27 17.86
C LEU A 87 -24.03 2.66 18.03
N LEU A 88 -24.47 3.78 17.42
CA LEU A 88 -25.83 4.29 17.58
C LEU A 88 -26.89 3.33 17.03
N GLN A 89 -26.53 2.49 16.07
CA GLN A 89 -27.45 1.51 15.47
C GLN A 89 -27.49 0.17 16.23
N THR A 90 -26.46 -0.08 17.05
CA THR A 90 -26.42 -1.26 17.88
C THR A 90 -27.45 -1.19 19.03
N GLU A 91 -27.86 0.02 19.42
CA GLU A 91 -28.86 0.23 20.48
C GLU A 91 -30.32 0.03 20.00
N THR A 92 -30.55 0.10 18.67
CA THR A 92 -31.91 0.05 18.11
C THR A 92 -32.31 -1.29 17.46
N LYS A 93 -31.36 -2.20 17.20
CA LYS A 93 -31.64 -3.54 16.66
C LYS A 93 -31.02 -4.61 17.53
N GLU A 94 -31.90 -5.44 18.15
CA GLU A 94 -31.61 -6.66 18.91
C GLU A 94 -30.15 -6.86 19.33
N VAL A 95 -29.84 -6.48 20.55
CA VAL A 95 -28.58 -6.68 21.25
C VAL A 95 -28.26 -8.19 21.29
N GLY A 96 -27.51 -8.69 20.32
CA GLY A 96 -27.08 -10.09 20.41
C GLY A 96 -26.47 -10.72 19.15
N LYS A 97 -26.70 -10.21 17.95
CA LYS A 97 -26.32 -10.95 16.73
C LYS A 97 -25.40 -10.25 15.73
N GLN A 98 -24.96 -9.01 15.99
CA GLN A 98 -23.97 -8.41 15.08
C GLN A 98 -22.60 -9.02 15.35
N LYS A 99 -22.14 -9.83 14.41
CA LYS A 99 -20.76 -10.36 14.35
C LYS A 99 -19.82 -9.18 14.17
N VAL A 100 -18.90 -8.98 15.11
CA VAL A 100 -17.83 -7.97 14.95
C VAL A 100 -17.02 -8.35 13.72
N GLN A 101 -16.91 -7.44 12.79
CA GLN A 101 -16.07 -7.59 11.60
C GLN A 101 -14.74 -6.90 11.84
N ILE A 102 -13.67 -7.50 11.34
CA ILE A 102 -12.34 -6.88 11.30
C ILE A 102 -12.16 -6.28 9.91
N HIS A 103 -11.93 -4.99 9.85
CA HIS A 103 -11.59 -4.27 8.63
C HIS A 103 -10.08 -4.06 8.57
N ARG A 104 -9.50 -4.27 7.38
CA ARG A 104 -8.10 -3.99 7.09
C ARG A 104 -8.04 -2.95 5.98
N LEU A 105 -7.60 -1.75 6.34
CA LEU A 105 -7.44 -0.62 5.42
C LEU A 105 -5.97 -0.54 5.01
N SER A 106 -5.71 -0.46 3.70
CA SER A 106 -4.36 -0.30 3.16
C SER A 106 -4.28 1.00 2.37
N ILE A 107 -3.28 1.81 2.73
CA ILE A 107 -3.02 3.11 2.12
C ILE A 107 -1.84 2.97 1.15
N PRO A 108 -2.01 3.27 -0.13
CA PRO A 108 -0.94 3.21 -1.10
C PRO A 108 0.09 4.33 -0.88
N ARG A 109 1.22 4.22 -1.57
CA ARG A 109 2.27 5.25 -1.56
C ARG A 109 1.76 6.56 -2.14
N GLY A 110 2.10 7.67 -1.47
CA GLY A 110 1.72 9.02 -1.88
C GLY A 110 0.33 9.46 -1.44
N GLU A 111 -0.44 8.58 -0.79
CA GLU A 111 -1.76 8.92 -0.24
C GLU A 111 -1.74 8.98 1.28
N THR A 112 -2.68 9.70 1.84
CA THR A 112 -2.98 9.75 3.29
C THR A 112 -4.46 9.56 3.49
N PHE A 113 -4.86 8.97 4.62
CA PHE A 113 -6.26 8.69 4.87
C PHE A 113 -6.63 8.83 6.33
N LYS A 114 -7.84 9.31 6.61
CA LYS A 114 -8.38 9.44 7.97
C LYS A 114 -9.43 8.36 8.23
N VAL A 115 -9.36 7.75 9.41
CA VAL A 115 -10.39 6.83 9.90
C VAL A 115 -10.91 7.36 11.23
N VAL A 116 -12.21 7.45 11.39
CA VAL A 116 -12.85 7.66 12.69
C VAL A 116 -13.42 6.31 13.13
N LEU A 117 -12.86 5.77 14.20
CA LEU A 117 -13.26 4.47 14.76
C LEU A 117 -14.59 4.59 15.52
N SER A 118 -15.20 3.45 15.83
CA SER A 118 -16.52 3.41 16.50
C SER A 118 -16.54 4.07 17.88
N ASP A 119 -15.40 4.15 18.57
CA ASP A 119 -15.25 4.84 19.85
C ASP A 119 -15.02 6.36 19.73
N GLY A 120 -14.95 6.88 18.50
CA GLY A 120 -14.61 8.29 18.20
C GLY A 120 -13.12 8.58 18.14
N THR A 121 -12.26 7.56 18.26
CA THR A 121 -10.81 7.74 18.02
C THR A 121 -10.56 8.09 16.56
N GLU A 122 -9.81 9.16 16.31
CA GLU A 122 -9.40 9.58 14.98
C GLU A 122 -8.00 9.03 14.68
N VAL A 123 -7.85 8.36 13.54
CA VAL A 123 -6.58 7.79 13.06
C VAL A 123 -6.22 8.41 11.73
N PHE A 124 -5.05 9.05 11.67
CA PHE A 124 -4.49 9.64 10.46
C PHE A 124 -3.37 8.73 9.96
N LEU A 125 -3.65 8.00 8.89
CA LEU A 125 -2.74 7.05 8.26
C LEU A 125 -1.86 7.74 7.23
N ASN A 126 -0.56 7.52 7.32
CA ASN A 126 0.40 7.98 6.33
C ASN A 126 0.50 7.00 5.16
N SER A 127 1.27 7.36 4.14
CA SER A 127 1.48 6.53 2.95
C SER A 127 2.13 5.19 3.30
N ASP A 128 1.85 4.15 2.50
CA ASP A 128 2.37 2.80 2.66
C ASP A 128 2.06 2.17 4.04
N SER A 129 0.89 2.51 4.61
CA SER A 129 0.45 2.04 5.93
C SER A 129 -0.78 1.15 5.84
N ARG A 130 -0.92 0.25 6.81
CA ARG A 130 -2.08 -0.65 6.96
C ARG A 130 -2.60 -0.62 8.37
N LEU A 131 -3.91 -0.53 8.53
CA LEU A 131 -4.58 -0.55 9.80
C LEU A 131 -5.64 -1.66 9.83
N ALA A 132 -5.55 -2.55 10.81
CA ALA A 132 -6.60 -3.52 11.08
C ALA A 132 -7.33 -3.14 12.38
N TYR A 133 -8.65 -3.06 12.31
CA TYR A 133 -9.50 -2.60 13.41
C TYR A 133 -10.87 -3.27 13.37
N PRO A 134 -11.53 -3.49 14.53
CA PRO A 134 -12.90 -3.97 14.58
C PRO A 134 -13.88 -2.86 14.24
N THR A 135 -14.97 -3.18 13.58
CA THR A 135 -16.07 -2.23 13.29
C THR A 135 -16.71 -1.68 14.55
N VAL A 136 -16.68 -2.45 15.64
CA VAL A 136 -17.15 -2.05 16.99
C VAL A 136 -16.24 -2.69 18.05
N PHE A 137 -15.82 -1.91 19.03
CA PHE A 137 -15.07 -2.43 20.19
C PHE A 137 -16.04 -3.04 21.21
N LYS A 138 -15.92 -4.34 21.48
CA LYS A 138 -16.80 -5.10 22.41
C LYS A 138 -16.03 -5.74 23.58
N GLY A 139 -14.77 -5.41 23.78
CA GLY A 139 -13.92 -6.01 24.80
C GLY A 139 -13.62 -5.08 25.97
N LYS A 140 -12.80 -5.57 26.90
CA LYS A 140 -12.22 -4.75 27.98
C LYS A 140 -11.14 -3.79 27.45
N GLU A 141 -10.68 -4.01 26.23
CA GLU A 141 -9.61 -3.25 25.57
C GLU A 141 -10.04 -2.87 24.18
N ARG A 142 -9.57 -1.75 23.69
CA ARG A 142 -9.74 -1.26 22.30
C ARG A 142 -8.46 -1.55 21.54
N VAL A 143 -8.41 -2.65 20.80
CA VAL A 143 -7.18 -3.11 20.14
C VAL A 143 -7.27 -2.88 18.64
N VAL A 144 -6.21 -2.29 18.10
CA VAL A 144 -5.97 -2.14 16.65
C VAL A 144 -4.58 -2.66 16.30
N SER A 145 -4.35 -3.00 15.04
CA SER A 145 -3.03 -3.41 14.54
C SER A 145 -2.59 -2.46 13.43
N LEU A 146 -1.36 -1.94 13.55
CA LEU A 146 -0.77 -1.01 12.61
C LEU A 146 0.51 -1.60 11.99
N GLU A 147 0.62 -1.51 10.67
CA GLU A 147 1.86 -1.64 9.92
C GLU A 147 2.12 -0.31 9.23
N GLY A 148 3.31 0.25 9.35
CA GLY A 148 3.66 1.57 8.82
C GLY A 148 3.49 2.68 9.85
N GLU A 149 3.00 3.84 9.44
CA GLU A 149 2.96 5.06 10.23
C GLU A 149 1.54 5.64 10.33
N ALA A 150 1.12 5.98 11.55
CA ALA A 150 -0.15 6.64 11.79
C ALA A 150 -0.10 7.52 13.05
N TYR A 151 -0.88 8.59 13.05
CA TYR A 151 -1.14 9.42 14.21
C TYR A 151 -2.53 9.10 14.77
N PHE A 152 -2.61 8.86 16.08
CA PHE A 152 -3.86 8.54 16.79
C PHE A 152 -4.24 9.68 17.74
N LYS A 153 -5.45 10.18 17.57
CA LYS A 153 -6.10 11.04 18.55
C LYS A 153 -7.15 10.21 19.28
N VAL A 154 -6.71 9.59 20.37
CA VAL A 154 -7.50 8.60 21.10
C VAL A 154 -8.65 9.24 21.85
N ALA A 155 -9.87 8.70 21.69
CA ALA A 155 -11.03 9.09 22.48
C ALA A 155 -10.84 8.68 23.95
N LYS A 156 -11.22 9.56 24.88
CA LYS A 156 -11.09 9.32 26.32
C LYS A 156 -12.06 8.23 26.77
N ASP A 157 -11.51 7.14 27.25
CA ASP A 157 -12.24 6.07 27.93
C ASP A 157 -11.27 5.35 28.87
N ALA A 158 -11.32 5.71 30.16
CA ALA A 158 -10.45 5.15 31.17
C ALA A 158 -10.79 3.68 31.51
N ALA A 159 -12.03 3.26 31.22
CA ALA A 159 -12.47 1.89 31.50
C ALA A 159 -11.97 0.88 30.46
N HIS A 160 -11.70 1.35 29.23
CA HIS A 160 -11.29 0.52 28.11
C HIS A 160 -10.01 1.09 27.48
N PRO A 161 -8.82 0.69 27.90
CA PRO A 161 -7.56 1.20 27.36
C PRO A 161 -7.46 0.93 25.84
N PHE A 162 -6.82 1.88 25.14
CA PHE A 162 -6.57 1.77 23.71
C PHE A 162 -5.18 1.18 23.47
N ILE A 163 -5.09 0.14 22.67
CA ILE A 163 -3.84 -0.60 22.41
C ILE A 163 -3.58 -0.65 20.91
N VAL A 164 -2.41 -0.14 20.51
CA VAL A 164 -1.90 -0.28 19.16
C VAL A 164 -0.86 -1.39 19.13
N LYS A 165 -1.09 -2.43 18.34
CA LYS A 165 -0.12 -3.49 18.06
C LYS A 165 0.62 -3.20 16.77
N SER A 166 1.95 -3.20 16.80
CA SER A 166 2.80 -3.03 15.62
C SER A 166 3.95 -4.04 15.68
N GLY A 167 3.87 -5.09 14.85
CA GLY A 167 4.80 -6.23 14.95
C GLY A 167 4.80 -6.83 16.35
N ASN A 168 5.96 -6.81 17.00
CA ASN A 168 6.15 -7.32 18.38
C ASN A 168 5.92 -6.24 19.45
N LEU A 169 5.59 -5.01 19.05
CA LEU A 169 5.38 -3.89 19.96
C LEU A 169 3.90 -3.74 20.31
N GLN A 170 3.63 -3.35 21.57
CA GLN A 170 2.32 -2.91 22.01
C GLN A 170 2.45 -1.54 22.66
N ILE A 171 1.68 -0.58 22.14
CA ILE A 171 1.68 0.79 22.63
C ILE A 171 0.34 1.04 23.29
N TRP A 172 0.37 1.50 24.54
CA TRP A 172 -0.81 1.75 25.36
C TRP A 172 -1.11 3.24 25.33
N GLY A 173 -2.29 3.60 24.83
CA GLY A 173 -2.81 4.97 24.88
C GLY A 173 -3.84 5.08 26.02
N THR A 174 -3.49 5.79 27.08
CA THR A 174 -4.44 6.08 28.17
C THR A 174 -5.03 7.49 28.06
N GLU A 175 -4.25 8.45 27.64
CA GLU A 175 -4.68 9.83 27.39
C GLU A 175 -3.70 10.53 26.44
N ARG A 176 -4.22 11.12 25.34
CA ARG A 176 -3.51 11.95 24.36
C ARG A 176 -2.50 11.21 23.47
N ASN A 177 -2.62 11.47 22.19
CA ASN A 177 -1.69 11.35 21.06
C ASN A 177 -0.61 10.25 21.17
N VAL A 178 -0.80 9.16 20.42
CA VAL A 178 0.23 8.15 20.18
C VAL A 178 0.78 8.39 18.77
N TYR A 179 2.10 8.57 18.67
CA TYR A 179 2.84 8.75 17.41
C TYR A 179 3.39 7.44 16.91
#